data_a439511dbdb90f1af0d04a32c39d8a92
#
_entry.id   a439511dbdb90f1af0d04a32c39d8a92
#
_cell.length_a   1.000
_cell.length_b   1.000
_cell.length_c   1.000
_cell.angle_alpha   90.00
_cell.angle_beta   90.00
_cell.angle_gamma   90.00
#
_symmetry.space_group_name_H-M   'P 1'
#
loop_
_entity.id
_entity.type
_entity.pdbx_description
1 polymer ?
#
loop_
_entity_poly.entity_id
_entity_poly.type
_entity_poly.pdbx_seq_one_letter_code
_entity_poly.pdbx_strand_id
1 'polypeptide(L)'
;FCITVELSESNPYFRMDDDGEGGFELYTELPITEDLINAVMETEGIEKYDASAQTLVSTNMAVFPGNVPLKGDLNQKVYARTVAGTENNSFFQSGIMELTEGDHIAGKVYNAAVISRDLADLNNLKIGDVISLQADKETEVRVIGIYEIRKPDPAFASIATYEKLENQIFIDTAALHDLFGDKTVGFFEVAFMVHDPARLDGIMSEVE
;
A
#
# COMPACT_ATOMS: atom_id res chain seq x y z
N PHE A 1 -4.53 0.17 20.57
CA PHE A 1 -5.46 1.26 20.24
C PHE A 1 -4.81 2.14 19.19
N CYS A 2 -5.60 2.72 18.29
CA CYS A 2 -5.07 3.57 17.23
C CYS A 2 -5.94 4.82 17.05
N ILE A 3 -5.30 5.88 16.59
CA ILE A 3 -5.92 7.06 16.02
C ILE A 3 -5.75 6.94 14.52
N THR A 4 -6.84 7.00 13.77
CA THR A 4 -6.79 6.96 12.31
C THR A 4 -7.00 8.37 11.77
N VAL A 5 -6.08 8.82 10.93
CA VAL A 5 -6.20 10.03 10.13
C VAL A 5 -6.50 9.61 8.70
N GLU A 6 -7.66 10.02 8.22
CA GLU A 6 -8.13 9.72 6.87
C GLU A 6 -8.39 11.01 6.11
N LEU A 7 -8.20 10.96 4.80
CA LEU A 7 -8.63 12.04 3.94
C LEU A 7 -10.15 12.00 3.81
N SER A 8 -10.81 13.04 4.28
CA SER A 8 -12.27 13.14 4.20
C SER A 8 -12.73 13.41 2.77
N GLU A 9 -13.77 12.71 2.31
CA GLU A 9 -14.46 12.99 1.04
C GLU A 9 -15.00 14.43 0.97
N SER A 10 -15.24 15.07 2.13
CA SER A 10 -15.61 16.48 2.20
C SER A 10 -14.42 17.43 2.03
N ASN A 11 -13.18 16.92 1.98
CA ASN A 11 -11.99 17.74 1.77
C ASN A 11 -12.06 18.38 0.36
N PRO A 12 -11.90 19.72 0.24
CA PRO A 12 -11.99 20.40 -1.05
C PRO A 12 -10.89 20.00 -2.05
N TYR A 13 -9.85 19.30 -1.59
CA TYR A 13 -8.76 18.78 -2.41
C TYR A 13 -8.97 17.31 -2.84
N PHE A 14 -10.04 16.68 -2.36
CA PHE A 14 -10.41 15.34 -2.81
C PHE A 14 -11.09 15.44 -4.16
N ARG A 15 -10.66 14.63 -5.12
CA ARG A 15 -11.16 14.61 -6.49
C ARG A 15 -11.64 13.21 -6.84
N MET A 16 -12.69 13.19 -7.64
CA MET A 16 -13.23 11.99 -8.25
C MET A 16 -13.39 12.27 -9.74
N ASP A 17 -12.53 11.70 -10.54
CA ASP A 17 -12.59 11.84 -11.99
C ASP A 17 -13.14 10.56 -12.62
N ASP A 18 -13.89 10.71 -13.71
CA ASP A 18 -14.32 9.60 -14.54
C ASP A 18 -13.08 9.04 -15.27
N ASP A 19 -12.78 7.76 -15.10
CA ASP A 19 -11.67 7.08 -15.76
C ASP A 19 -11.88 6.88 -17.28
N GLY A 20 -13.02 7.35 -17.81
CA GLY A 20 -13.41 7.20 -19.22
C GLY A 20 -13.90 5.79 -19.59
N GLU A 21 -13.88 4.84 -18.67
CA GLU A 21 -14.30 3.45 -18.87
C GLU A 21 -15.53 3.06 -18.03
N GLY A 22 -16.13 4.04 -17.36
CA GLY A 22 -17.32 3.91 -16.52
C GLY A 22 -17.02 3.54 -15.07
N GLY A 23 -15.80 3.78 -14.63
CA GLY A 23 -15.33 3.81 -13.24
C GLY A 23 -14.97 5.23 -12.82
N PHE A 24 -14.44 5.36 -11.61
CA PHE A 24 -13.95 6.62 -11.07
C PHE A 24 -12.57 6.40 -10.47
N GLU A 25 -11.66 7.33 -10.74
CA GLU A 25 -10.38 7.43 -10.09
C GLU A 25 -10.48 8.44 -8.94
N LEU A 26 -10.15 7.98 -7.72
CA LEU A 26 -10.11 8.82 -6.53
C LEU A 26 -8.66 9.26 -6.30
N TYR A 27 -8.45 10.56 -6.19
CA TYR A 27 -7.14 11.10 -5.83
C TYR A 27 -7.28 12.36 -4.97
N THR A 28 -6.20 12.79 -4.38
CA THR A 28 -6.14 14.02 -3.63
C THR A 28 -4.95 14.87 -4.05
N GLU A 29 -5.16 16.18 -4.13
CA GLU A 29 -4.10 17.15 -4.35
C GLU A 29 -3.24 17.36 -3.09
N LEU A 30 -3.75 17.00 -1.90
CA LEU A 30 -3.06 17.08 -0.62
C LEU A 30 -3.10 15.73 0.10
N PRO A 31 -2.19 14.81 -0.22
CA PRO A 31 -2.07 13.54 0.51
C PRO A 31 -1.47 13.76 1.91
N ILE A 32 -1.61 12.76 2.77
CA ILE A 32 -0.90 12.73 4.06
C ILE A 32 0.57 12.47 3.76
N THR A 33 1.42 13.47 3.99
CA THR A 33 2.86 13.38 3.68
C THR A 33 3.65 12.77 4.82
N GLU A 34 4.86 12.28 4.54
CA GLU A 34 5.78 11.81 5.58
C GLU A 34 6.14 12.89 6.60
N ASP A 35 6.24 14.17 6.18
CA ASP A 35 6.51 15.28 7.10
C ASP A 35 5.38 15.45 8.12
N LEU A 36 4.12 15.35 7.68
CA LEU A 36 2.97 15.39 8.58
C LEU A 36 2.97 14.19 9.56
N ILE A 37 3.24 13.00 9.04
CA ILE A 37 3.34 11.79 9.87
C ILE A 37 4.44 11.96 10.94
N ASN A 38 5.61 12.44 10.54
CA ASN A 38 6.72 12.68 11.45
C ASN A 38 6.37 13.71 12.53
N ALA A 39 5.66 14.79 12.16
CA ALA A 39 5.20 15.78 13.14
C ALA A 39 4.24 15.16 14.17
N VAL A 40 3.31 14.32 13.74
CA VAL A 40 2.39 13.61 14.66
C VAL A 40 3.15 12.60 15.54
N MET A 41 4.17 11.91 15.00
CA MET A 41 5.00 10.97 15.77
C MET A 41 5.84 11.63 16.88
N GLU A 42 6.03 12.96 16.86
CA GLU A 42 6.65 13.67 17.96
C GLU A 42 5.76 13.79 19.21
N THR A 43 4.45 13.49 19.08
CA THR A 43 3.50 13.54 20.19
C THR A 43 3.75 12.40 21.18
N GLU A 44 3.89 12.74 22.46
CA GLU A 44 4.15 11.76 23.51
C GLU A 44 3.02 10.74 23.67
N GLY A 45 3.33 9.47 23.57
CA GLY A 45 2.38 8.34 23.71
C GLY A 45 2.02 7.69 22.39
N ILE A 46 2.49 8.22 21.26
CA ILE A 46 2.43 7.54 19.96
C ILE A 46 3.71 6.71 19.79
N GLU A 47 3.57 5.41 19.51
CA GLU A 47 4.73 4.50 19.43
C GLU A 47 5.13 4.18 18.01
N LYS A 48 4.16 3.98 17.14
CA LYS A 48 4.35 3.60 15.74
C LYS A 48 3.12 3.94 14.91
N TYR A 49 3.25 3.82 13.61
CA TYR A 49 2.14 4.05 12.69
C TYR A 49 2.11 2.99 11.59
N ASP A 50 0.93 2.80 11.00
CA ASP A 50 0.71 2.14 9.72
C ASP A 50 0.20 3.21 8.75
N ALA A 51 0.95 3.44 7.68
CA ALA A 51 0.55 4.35 6.62
C ALA A 51 0.54 3.58 5.32
N SER A 52 -0.57 3.65 4.61
CA SER A 52 -0.72 2.93 3.35
C SER A 52 -1.43 3.77 2.29
N ALA A 53 -0.99 3.59 1.06
CA ALA A 53 -1.68 4.01 -0.14
C ALA A 53 -1.73 2.82 -1.10
N GLN A 54 -2.63 2.86 -2.05
CA GLN A 54 -2.67 1.84 -3.10
C GLN A 54 -2.88 2.51 -4.45
N THR A 55 -2.17 2.02 -5.44
CA THR A 55 -2.31 2.48 -6.81
C THR A 55 -2.36 1.29 -7.78
N LEU A 56 -3.13 1.44 -8.85
CA LEU A 56 -3.19 0.45 -9.92
C LEU A 56 -1.97 0.63 -10.83
N VAL A 57 -1.21 -0.45 -10.99
CA VAL A 57 -0.05 -0.48 -11.87
C VAL A 57 -0.13 -1.64 -12.85
N SER A 58 0.43 -1.45 -14.04
CA SER A 58 0.78 -2.56 -14.91
C SER A 58 2.14 -3.12 -14.47
N THR A 59 2.40 -4.38 -14.76
CA THR A 59 3.66 -5.04 -14.43
C THR A 59 4.10 -5.96 -15.58
N ASN A 60 5.39 -6.27 -15.61
CA ASN A 60 5.95 -7.25 -16.55
C ASN A 60 5.75 -8.71 -16.10
N MET A 61 5.10 -8.93 -14.97
CA MET A 61 4.83 -10.25 -14.42
C MET A 61 3.51 -10.84 -14.94
N ALA A 62 3.44 -12.18 -14.95
CA ALA A 62 2.17 -12.89 -15.00
C ALA A 62 1.44 -12.72 -13.65
N VAL A 63 0.13 -12.55 -13.69
CA VAL A 63 -0.71 -12.32 -12.50
C VAL A 63 -1.84 -13.34 -12.43
N PHE A 64 -2.35 -13.62 -11.26
CA PHE A 64 -3.49 -14.51 -11.07
C PHE A 64 -4.77 -13.80 -11.51
N PRO A 65 -5.53 -14.37 -12.47
CA PRO A 65 -6.75 -13.72 -12.94
C PRO A 65 -7.80 -13.67 -11.83
N GLY A 66 -8.50 -12.55 -11.73
CA GLY A 66 -9.72 -12.43 -10.94
C GLY A 66 -10.86 -13.21 -11.60
N ASN A 67 -11.97 -13.34 -10.88
CA ASN A 67 -13.19 -13.98 -11.39
C ASN A 67 -14.29 -12.96 -11.75
N VAL A 68 -14.01 -11.68 -11.58
CA VAL A 68 -14.87 -10.58 -12.06
C VAL A 68 -14.29 -10.06 -13.37
N PRO A 69 -15.03 -10.15 -14.48
CA PRO A 69 -14.56 -9.62 -15.76
C PRO A 69 -14.57 -8.08 -15.71
N LEU A 70 -13.43 -7.50 -16.04
CA LEU A 70 -13.25 -6.05 -16.11
C LEU A 70 -13.03 -5.64 -17.57
N LYS A 71 -13.30 -4.37 -17.88
CA LYS A 71 -13.05 -3.80 -19.20
C LYS A 71 -11.57 -3.40 -19.34
N GLY A 72 -11.13 -3.32 -20.58
CA GLY A 72 -9.79 -2.83 -20.92
C GLY A 72 -8.67 -3.70 -20.37
N ASP A 73 -7.60 -3.05 -19.92
CA ASP A 73 -6.39 -3.66 -19.38
C ASP A 73 -6.42 -3.92 -17.86
N LEU A 74 -7.53 -3.55 -17.19
CA LEU A 74 -7.68 -3.71 -15.73
C LEU A 74 -7.50 -5.16 -15.25
N ASN A 75 -7.78 -6.15 -16.12
CA ASN A 75 -7.54 -7.56 -15.82
C ASN A 75 -6.04 -7.95 -15.73
N GLN A 76 -5.13 -7.03 -16.11
CA GLN A 76 -3.68 -7.24 -16.06
C GLN A 76 -3.00 -6.32 -15.05
N LYS A 77 -3.78 -5.42 -14.40
CA LYS A 77 -3.28 -4.53 -13.37
C LYS A 77 -3.29 -5.21 -12.00
N VAL A 78 -2.40 -4.74 -11.15
CA VAL A 78 -2.27 -5.14 -9.75
C VAL A 78 -2.24 -3.91 -8.85
N TYR A 79 -2.54 -4.06 -7.57
CA TYR A 79 -2.26 -3.01 -6.60
C TYR A 79 -0.79 -3.03 -6.19
N ALA A 80 -0.11 -1.90 -6.43
CA ALA A 80 1.08 -1.53 -5.68
C ALA A 80 0.60 -0.83 -4.41
N ARG A 81 0.86 -1.46 -3.26
CA ARG A 81 0.56 -0.91 -1.93
C ARG A 81 1.80 -0.24 -1.40
N THR A 82 1.78 1.08 -1.37
CA THR A 82 2.84 1.85 -0.74
C THR A 82 2.68 1.79 0.77
N VAL A 83 3.74 1.44 1.45
CA VAL A 83 3.78 1.34 2.91
C VAL A 83 5.02 2.03 3.46
N ALA A 84 4.90 2.61 4.65
CA ALA A 84 6.04 3.10 5.40
C ALA A 84 6.85 1.94 6.02
N GLY A 85 6.15 0.82 6.31
CA GLY A 85 6.77 -0.41 6.77
C GLY A 85 5.82 -1.58 6.72
N THR A 86 6.20 -2.67 6.07
CA THR A 86 5.34 -3.85 5.95
C THR A 86 5.08 -4.54 7.27
N GLU A 87 6.00 -4.47 8.24
CA GLU A 87 5.82 -5.06 9.56
C GLU A 87 4.61 -4.47 10.31
N ASN A 88 4.35 -3.17 10.15
CA ASN A 88 3.25 -2.48 10.83
C ASN A 88 1.94 -2.56 10.05
N ASN A 89 1.97 -2.97 8.79
CA ASN A 89 0.78 -3.03 7.95
C ASN A 89 -0.24 -4.04 8.48
N SER A 90 -1.51 -3.67 8.39
CA SER A 90 -2.64 -4.43 8.97
C SER A 90 -2.73 -5.87 8.50
N PHE A 91 -2.35 -6.19 7.26
CA PHE A 91 -2.33 -7.58 6.75
C PHE A 91 -1.32 -8.46 7.50
N PHE A 92 -0.15 -7.90 7.83
CA PHE A 92 0.89 -8.62 8.59
C PHE A 92 0.54 -8.65 10.08
N GLN A 93 0.08 -7.56 10.65
CA GLN A 93 -0.31 -7.48 12.06
C GLN A 93 -1.48 -8.41 12.43
N SER A 94 -2.45 -8.58 11.52
CA SER A 94 -3.59 -9.51 11.71
C SER A 94 -3.23 -10.97 11.46
N GLY A 95 -2.04 -11.24 10.92
CA GLY A 95 -1.59 -12.56 10.51
C GLY A 95 -2.36 -13.12 9.31
N ILE A 96 -2.94 -12.27 8.48
CA ILE A 96 -3.45 -12.64 7.16
C ILE A 96 -2.27 -12.97 6.24
N MET A 97 -1.22 -12.16 6.33
CA MET A 97 0.05 -12.37 5.63
C MET A 97 1.19 -12.56 6.63
N GLU A 98 2.15 -13.39 6.27
CA GLU A 98 3.37 -13.64 7.05
C GLU A 98 4.58 -13.57 6.13
N LEU A 99 5.57 -12.74 6.47
CA LEU A 99 6.85 -12.72 5.76
C LEU A 99 7.59 -14.03 6.03
N THR A 100 7.93 -14.76 4.98
CA THR A 100 8.58 -16.08 5.08
C THR A 100 10.00 -16.09 4.56
N GLU A 101 10.38 -15.14 3.69
CA GLU A 101 11.75 -14.98 3.21
C GLU A 101 12.12 -13.50 3.09
N GLY A 102 13.41 -13.20 3.28
CA GLY A 102 13.96 -11.85 3.15
C GLY A 102 13.57 -10.91 4.27
N ASP A 103 13.41 -9.65 3.94
CA ASP A 103 13.24 -8.56 4.89
C ASP A 103 11.91 -7.82 4.67
N HIS A 104 11.37 -7.23 5.73
CA HIS A 104 10.31 -6.25 5.64
C HIS A 104 10.81 -4.94 4.99
N ILE A 105 9.93 -4.24 4.29
CA ILE A 105 10.16 -2.82 3.99
C ILE A 105 10.18 -2.10 5.35
N ALA A 106 11.29 -1.45 5.67
CA ALA A 106 11.45 -0.71 6.92
C ALA A 106 12.48 0.42 6.72
N GLY A 107 12.21 1.57 7.32
CA GLY A 107 13.13 2.71 7.27
C GLY A 107 13.38 3.21 5.84
N LYS A 108 14.61 3.68 5.58
CA LYS A 108 15.00 4.23 4.27
C LYS A 108 15.51 3.11 3.35
N VAL A 109 14.60 2.38 2.75
CA VAL A 109 14.88 1.52 1.59
C VAL A 109 14.45 2.27 0.33
N TYR A 110 15.04 1.91 -0.80
CA TYR A 110 14.78 2.57 -2.09
C TYR A 110 14.42 1.52 -3.13
N ASN A 111 13.26 1.73 -3.77
CA ASN A 111 12.74 0.88 -4.83
C ASN A 111 12.72 -0.60 -4.43
N ALA A 112 12.17 -0.86 -3.25
CA ALA A 112 12.01 -2.18 -2.68
C ALA A 112 10.59 -2.71 -2.89
N ALA A 113 10.47 -4.03 -3.07
CA ALA A 113 9.19 -4.71 -3.15
C ALA A 113 9.14 -5.93 -2.22
N VAL A 114 7.97 -6.16 -1.63
CA VAL A 114 7.61 -7.40 -0.96
C VAL A 114 6.41 -8.00 -1.69
N ILE A 115 6.53 -9.25 -2.15
CA ILE A 115 5.55 -9.93 -3.00
C ILE A 115 5.09 -11.24 -2.39
N SER A 116 3.96 -11.78 -2.86
CA SER A 116 3.49 -13.08 -2.40
C SER A 116 4.38 -14.22 -2.89
N ARG A 117 4.39 -15.34 -2.14
CA ARG A 117 5.00 -16.59 -2.57
C ARG A 117 4.39 -17.08 -3.89
N ASP A 118 3.06 -17.02 -3.98
CA ASP A 118 2.35 -17.47 -5.17
C ASP A 118 2.78 -16.68 -6.42
N LEU A 119 2.90 -15.35 -6.30
CA LEU A 119 3.34 -14.48 -7.39
C LEU A 119 4.82 -14.72 -7.75
N ALA A 120 5.66 -14.95 -6.73
CA ALA A 120 7.07 -15.29 -6.93
C ALA A 120 7.23 -16.62 -7.68
N ASP A 121 6.50 -17.65 -7.27
CA ASP A 121 6.55 -18.98 -7.89
C ASP A 121 6.00 -18.94 -9.33
N LEU A 122 4.90 -18.22 -9.56
CA LEU A 122 4.31 -18.05 -10.91
C LEU A 122 5.30 -17.45 -11.91
N ASN A 123 6.17 -16.55 -11.44
CA ASN A 123 7.12 -15.81 -12.27
C ASN A 123 8.60 -16.28 -12.11
N ASN A 124 8.84 -17.32 -11.34
CA ASN A 124 10.17 -17.82 -11.00
C ASN A 124 11.10 -16.75 -10.38
N LEU A 125 10.53 -15.88 -9.53
CA LEU A 125 11.26 -14.80 -8.87
C LEU A 125 11.79 -15.25 -7.51
N LYS A 126 12.87 -14.60 -7.10
CA LYS A 126 13.51 -14.78 -5.78
C LYS A 126 13.96 -13.43 -5.22
N ILE A 127 14.37 -13.44 -3.96
CA ILE A 127 14.99 -12.28 -3.33
C ILE A 127 16.17 -11.76 -4.18
N GLY A 128 16.19 -10.47 -4.44
CA GLY A 128 17.18 -9.76 -5.24
C GLY A 128 16.81 -9.55 -6.70
N ASP A 129 15.80 -10.27 -7.22
CA ASP A 129 15.31 -10.04 -8.58
C ASP A 129 14.60 -8.68 -8.69
N VAL A 130 14.52 -8.17 -9.91
CA VAL A 130 13.93 -6.88 -10.22
C VAL A 130 12.65 -7.08 -11.03
N ILE A 131 11.59 -6.37 -10.65
CA ILE A 131 10.32 -6.34 -11.36
C ILE A 131 10.05 -4.90 -11.83
N SER A 132 9.35 -4.77 -12.97
CA SER A 132 8.94 -3.47 -13.50
C SER A 132 7.48 -3.21 -13.15
N LEU A 133 7.22 -2.01 -12.66
CA LEU A 133 5.90 -1.46 -12.39
C LEU A 133 5.69 -0.21 -13.24
N GLN A 134 4.49 -0.01 -13.76
CA GLN A 134 4.15 1.11 -14.62
C GLN A 134 2.86 1.78 -14.13
N ALA A 135 2.98 3.05 -13.79
CA ALA A 135 1.87 3.99 -13.63
C ALA A 135 2.06 5.14 -14.64
N ASP A 136 2.27 6.38 -14.19
CA ASP A 136 2.65 7.49 -15.09
C ASP A 136 4.06 7.28 -15.68
N LYS A 137 4.95 6.68 -14.88
CA LYS A 137 6.31 6.30 -15.28
C LYS A 137 6.54 4.82 -15.02
N GLU A 138 7.51 4.25 -15.73
CA GLU A 138 8.02 2.92 -15.46
C GLU A 138 9.10 3.01 -14.37
N THR A 139 9.00 2.13 -13.37
CA THR A 139 9.92 2.06 -12.23
C THR A 139 10.30 0.62 -11.96
N GLU A 140 11.59 0.37 -11.79
CA GLU A 140 12.11 -0.91 -11.38
C GLU A 140 12.19 -0.99 -9.86
N VAL A 141 11.63 -2.07 -9.29
CA VAL A 141 11.70 -2.35 -7.85
C VAL A 141 12.34 -3.71 -7.60
N ARG A 142 13.12 -3.81 -6.53
CA ARG A 142 13.84 -5.03 -6.15
C ARG A 142 13.04 -5.83 -5.13
N VAL A 143 12.83 -7.10 -5.39
CA VAL A 143 12.22 -8.03 -4.43
C VAL A 143 13.16 -8.22 -3.24
N ILE A 144 12.75 -7.72 -2.07
CA ILE A 144 13.50 -7.86 -0.81
C ILE A 144 12.84 -8.82 0.18
N GLY A 145 11.55 -9.10 -0.01
CA GLY A 145 10.80 -9.98 0.87
C GLY A 145 9.74 -10.78 0.12
N ILE A 146 9.42 -11.95 0.63
CA ILE A 146 8.37 -12.83 0.13
C ILE A 146 7.45 -13.21 1.29
N TYR A 147 6.14 -12.99 1.12
CA TYR A 147 5.14 -13.35 2.12
C TYR A 147 4.26 -14.51 1.67
N GLU A 148 3.67 -15.20 2.63
CA GLU A 148 2.62 -16.20 2.42
C GLU A 148 1.29 -15.71 3.00
N ILE A 149 0.18 -16.09 2.33
CA ILE A 149 -1.17 -15.83 2.79
C ILE A 149 -1.55 -16.96 3.75
N ARG A 150 -1.71 -16.65 5.05
CA ARG A 150 -2.01 -17.62 6.10
C ARG A 150 -3.49 -17.78 6.37
N LYS A 151 -4.27 -16.74 6.16
CA LYS A 151 -5.70 -16.71 6.40
C LYS A 151 -6.41 -16.12 5.18
N PRO A 152 -6.78 -16.93 4.19
CA PRO A 152 -7.57 -16.43 3.08
C PRO A 152 -8.92 -15.92 3.61
N ASP A 153 -9.28 -14.70 3.26
CA ASP A 153 -10.56 -14.11 3.64
C ASP A 153 -11.63 -14.52 2.62
N PRO A 154 -12.74 -15.15 3.06
CA PRO A 154 -13.85 -15.47 2.17
C PRO A 154 -14.47 -14.27 1.45
N ALA A 155 -14.31 -13.06 1.98
CA ALA A 155 -14.75 -11.82 1.32
C ALA A 155 -14.09 -11.60 -0.04
N PHE A 156 -12.90 -12.18 -0.26
CA PHE A 156 -12.18 -12.14 -1.54
C PHE A 156 -12.55 -13.27 -2.51
N ALA A 157 -13.67 -13.95 -2.31
CA ALA A 157 -14.09 -15.05 -3.19
C ALA A 157 -14.58 -14.58 -4.58
N SER A 158 -15.03 -13.33 -4.71
CA SER A 158 -15.48 -12.75 -5.98
C SER A 158 -14.83 -11.37 -6.15
N ILE A 159 -13.65 -11.36 -6.78
CA ILE A 159 -12.78 -10.20 -6.82
C ILE A 159 -12.15 -9.98 -8.19
N ALA A 160 -11.79 -8.73 -8.46
CA ALA A 160 -10.98 -8.34 -9.59
C ALA A 160 -9.53 -8.85 -9.47
N THR A 161 -8.81 -8.89 -10.58
CA THR A 161 -7.40 -9.30 -10.63
C THR A 161 -6.54 -8.52 -9.63
N TYR A 162 -6.71 -7.20 -9.58
CA TYR A 162 -5.92 -6.31 -8.71
C TYR A 162 -6.27 -6.44 -7.22
N GLU A 163 -7.45 -6.98 -6.89
CA GLU A 163 -7.87 -7.17 -5.48
C GLU A 163 -7.33 -8.46 -4.86
N LYS A 164 -6.89 -9.42 -5.70
CA LYS A 164 -6.38 -10.69 -5.20
C LYS A 164 -5.19 -10.49 -4.26
N LEU A 165 -5.24 -11.15 -3.10
CA LEU A 165 -4.14 -11.07 -2.12
C LEU A 165 -2.82 -11.59 -2.69
N GLU A 166 -2.90 -12.60 -3.57
CA GLU A 166 -1.75 -13.17 -4.27
C GLU A 166 -1.05 -12.16 -5.18
N ASN A 167 -1.79 -11.18 -5.71
CA ASN A 167 -1.28 -10.17 -6.64
C ASN A 167 -0.85 -8.86 -5.95
N GLN A 168 -0.99 -8.75 -4.62
CA GLN A 168 -0.58 -7.54 -3.93
C GLN A 168 0.95 -7.39 -3.93
N ILE A 169 1.44 -6.23 -4.29
CA ILE A 169 2.86 -5.87 -4.27
C ILE A 169 3.01 -4.72 -3.28
N PHE A 170 3.75 -4.95 -2.19
CA PHE A 170 4.10 -3.86 -1.28
C PHE A 170 5.35 -3.17 -1.79
N ILE A 171 5.34 -1.84 -1.83
CA ILE A 171 6.46 -1.00 -2.26
C ILE A 171 6.74 0.10 -1.23
N ASP A 172 7.95 0.61 -1.23
CA ASP A 172 8.31 1.78 -0.42
C ASP A 172 7.84 3.10 -1.04
N THR A 173 7.95 4.19 -0.28
CA THR A 173 7.57 5.54 -0.73
C THR A 173 8.45 6.07 -1.85
N ALA A 174 9.71 5.67 -1.93
CA ALA A 174 10.60 6.09 -3.02
C ALA A 174 10.11 5.53 -4.36
N ALA A 175 9.71 4.26 -4.40
CA ALA A 175 9.12 3.66 -5.59
C ALA A 175 7.81 4.36 -6.02
N LEU A 176 6.97 4.79 -5.06
CA LEU A 176 5.77 5.56 -5.35
C LEU A 176 6.12 6.91 -6.01
N HIS A 177 7.10 7.64 -5.46
CA HIS A 177 7.58 8.89 -6.06
C HIS A 177 8.10 8.70 -7.48
N ASP A 178 8.86 7.63 -7.71
CA ASP A 178 9.39 7.32 -9.04
C ASP A 178 8.27 6.97 -10.04
N LEU A 179 7.20 6.29 -9.61
CA LEU A 179 6.05 5.95 -10.44
C LEU A 179 5.25 7.18 -10.91
N PHE A 180 5.19 8.25 -10.11
CA PHE A 180 4.41 9.45 -10.41
C PHE A 180 5.26 10.70 -10.74
N GLY A 181 6.57 10.63 -10.52
CA GLY A 181 7.50 11.71 -10.83
C GLY A 181 7.29 12.96 -9.98
N ASP A 182 6.96 14.08 -10.64
CA ASP A 182 6.83 15.39 -9.98
C ASP A 182 5.46 15.61 -9.29
N LYS A 183 4.56 14.64 -9.35
CA LYS A 183 3.28 14.73 -8.65
C LYS A 183 3.48 14.60 -7.15
N THR A 184 2.71 15.36 -6.38
CA THR A 184 2.65 15.17 -4.93
C THR A 184 2.00 13.82 -4.64
N VAL A 185 2.74 12.94 -4.00
CA VAL A 185 2.26 11.62 -3.58
C VAL A 185 2.37 11.47 -2.08
N GLY A 186 1.58 10.58 -1.51
CA GLY A 186 1.55 10.31 -0.08
C GLY A 186 0.47 9.28 0.24
N PHE A 187 0.04 9.28 1.48
CA PHE A 187 -0.90 8.28 1.99
C PHE A 187 -2.33 8.85 2.03
N PHE A 188 -3.31 7.95 1.88
CA PHE A 188 -4.73 8.28 2.03
C PHE A 188 -5.21 8.06 3.47
N GLU A 189 -4.58 7.14 4.18
CA GLU A 189 -4.90 6.77 5.55
C GLU A 189 -3.62 6.51 6.33
N VAL A 190 -3.59 6.97 7.57
CA VAL A 190 -2.52 6.68 8.53
C VAL A 190 -3.14 6.32 9.87
N ALA A 191 -2.79 5.15 10.39
CA ALA A 191 -3.19 4.70 11.72
C ALA A 191 -2.03 4.84 12.69
N PHE A 192 -2.15 5.69 13.70
CA PHE A 192 -1.17 5.87 14.76
C PHE A 192 -1.52 4.97 15.95
N MET A 193 -0.56 4.19 16.43
CA MET A 193 -0.73 3.26 17.54
C MET A 193 -0.33 3.92 18.85
N VAL A 194 -1.30 3.95 19.78
CA VAL A 194 -1.16 4.58 21.09
C VAL A 194 -0.90 3.52 22.16
N HIS A 195 0.11 3.73 22.98
CA HIS A 195 0.50 2.80 24.03
C HIS A 195 -0.58 2.67 25.11
N ASP A 196 -1.04 3.80 25.65
CA ASP A 196 -2.03 3.85 26.72
C ASP A 196 -3.38 4.39 26.21
N PRO A 197 -4.42 3.54 26.14
CA PRO A 197 -5.74 3.97 25.68
C PRO A 197 -6.36 5.08 26.54
N ALA A 198 -5.99 5.22 27.80
CA ALA A 198 -6.49 6.28 28.64
C ALA A 198 -6.01 7.69 28.24
N ARG A 199 -4.95 7.76 27.43
CA ARG A 199 -4.41 9.02 26.89
C ARG A 199 -4.98 9.41 25.54
N LEU A 200 -5.83 8.58 24.94
CA LEU A 200 -6.31 8.75 23.57
C LEU A 200 -6.93 10.15 23.33
N ASP A 201 -7.87 10.57 24.22
CA ASP A 201 -8.55 11.86 24.09
C ASP A 201 -7.58 13.05 24.22
N GLY A 202 -6.56 12.93 25.09
CA GLY A 202 -5.51 13.94 25.25
C GLY A 202 -4.64 14.05 24.00
N ILE A 203 -4.20 12.92 23.47
CA ILE A 203 -3.38 12.86 22.25
C ILE A 203 -4.15 13.42 21.05
N MET A 204 -5.43 13.05 20.88
CA MET A 204 -6.26 13.60 19.82
C MET A 204 -6.34 15.12 19.86
N SER A 205 -6.47 15.71 21.05
CA SER A 205 -6.51 17.17 21.22
C SER A 205 -5.17 17.88 20.96
N GLU A 206 -4.05 17.15 20.95
CA GLU A 206 -2.72 17.68 20.64
C GLU A 206 -2.41 17.63 19.14
N VAL A 207 -3.06 16.72 18.40
CA VAL A 207 -2.83 16.52 16.95
C VAL A 207 -3.85 17.25 16.07
N GLU A 208 -4.98 17.75 16.65
CA GLU A 208 -5.95 18.62 15.96
C GLU A 208 -5.39 20.06 15.76
#